data_64d58e52f2c88ffa7b14ac4405b5b5a3
#
_entry.id   64d58e52f2c88ffa7b14ac4405b5b5a3
#
_cell.length_a   1.000
_cell.length_b   1.000
_cell.length_c   1.000
_cell.angle_alpha   90.00
_cell.angle_beta   90.00
_cell.angle_gamma   90.00
#
_symmetry.space_group_name_H-M   'P 1'
#
loop_
_entity.id
_entity.type
_entity.pdbx_description
1 polymer ?
#
loop_
_entity_poly.entity_id
_entity_poly.type
_entity_poly.pdbx_seq_one_letter_code
_entity_poly.pdbx_strand_id
1 'polypeptide(L)'
;MQVTDARGMSAVEIAALMQKKAFDECELSPGVQAGVTAMFGAPLTAAQVVERIVTDVRAGGDGKLLYYTNLIDKAGLSVQNIRVSKAEFAEARQSADAEVVGAIERAIANVRRFHEEQLPKTWLTNRECGAMLGQKVTPVDSVGIYVPGGTAAYPSSVIMNAVPATVAGVPRIVMAVPPGRDGKVNPYVLVTAELIGIREIYKMGGAQAIAALAFGTETVPKVEKITGPGNIFVTLAKKAVYGHCDIDMLAGPSEILIIADDGADPKYLAADLLSQAEHDPLASAILVTDSELLGNAVVAELEVQLAALPRQEIAALSLANHGKIIIASDMETVIEMANISAPEHLEVMTKEPFALLPYLRNAGAIFLGAYSPEPLGDYYAGPNHILPTGGTARFYSVLNVETFMKKTSIIAYTQGALTAVGSDVIKMAEAEGLQAHANAIRVRMEKR
;
A
#
# COMPACT_ATOMS: atom_id res chain seq x y z
N MET A 1 -17.58 5.03 -21.34
CA MET A 1 -17.51 3.88 -20.43
C MET A 1 -18.36 2.73 -20.98
N GLN A 2 -17.93 1.48 -20.84
CA GLN A 2 -18.65 0.31 -21.39
C GLN A 2 -19.75 -0.15 -20.43
N VAL A 3 -20.98 -0.30 -20.91
CA VAL A 3 -22.08 -0.94 -20.17
C VAL A 3 -22.13 -2.41 -20.56
N THR A 4 -22.13 -3.30 -19.59
CA THR A 4 -22.17 -4.75 -19.78
C THR A 4 -23.40 -5.32 -19.07
N ASP A 5 -24.27 -5.98 -19.80
CA ASP A 5 -25.38 -6.74 -19.22
C ASP A 5 -24.88 -8.13 -18.82
N ALA A 6 -24.78 -8.36 -17.52
CA ALA A 6 -24.34 -9.62 -16.94
C ALA A 6 -25.49 -10.52 -16.46
N ARG A 7 -26.74 -10.09 -16.66
CA ARG A 7 -27.92 -10.90 -16.34
C ARG A 7 -27.94 -12.19 -17.16
N GLY A 8 -27.94 -13.31 -16.50
CA GLY A 8 -27.90 -14.63 -17.16
C GLY A 8 -26.50 -15.17 -17.48
N MET A 9 -25.43 -14.43 -17.15
CA MET A 9 -24.08 -14.96 -17.21
C MET A 9 -23.88 -16.08 -16.18
N SER A 10 -23.13 -17.12 -16.56
CA SER A 10 -22.70 -18.16 -15.65
C SER A 10 -21.63 -17.65 -14.67
N ALA A 11 -21.42 -18.34 -13.56
CA ALA A 11 -20.38 -18.01 -12.59
C ALA A 11 -18.97 -17.93 -13.22
N VAL A 12 -18.69 -18.74 -14.27
CA VAL A 12 -17.41 -18.73 -14.99
C VAL A 12 -17.26 -17.45 -15.81
N GLU A 13 -18.32 -17.01 -16.49
CA GLU A 13 -18.32 -15.77 -17.27
C GLU A 13 -18.20 -14.55 -16.36
N ILE A 14 -18.89 -14.55 -15.22
CA ILE A 14 -18.76 -13.50 -14.18
C ILE A 14 -17.32 -13.44 -13.66
N ALA A 15 -16.72 -14.59 -13.34
CA ALA A 15 -15.34 -14.64 -12.87
C ALA A 15 -14.37 -14.08 -13.92
N ALA A 16 -14.56 -14.43 -15.19
CA ALA A 16 -13.75 -13.90 -16.30
C ALA A 16 -13.94 -12.38 -16.49
N LEU A 17 -15.18 -11.86 -16.37
CA LEU A 17 -15.49 -10.44 -16.49
C LEU A 17 -14.79 -9.61 -15.40
N MET A 18 -14.71 -10.16 -14.17
CA MET A 18 -14.13 -9.50 -12.99
C MET A 18 -12.64 -9.80 -12.82
N GLN A 19 -12.04 -10.66 -13.65
CA GLN A 19 -10.63 -10.99 -13.57
C GLN A 19 -9.75 -9.76 -13.87
N LYS A 20 -8.72 -9.59 -13.08
CA LYS A 20 -7.71 -8.54 -13.22
C LYS A 20 -6.39 -9.13 -13.70
N LYS A 21 -5.64 -8.35 -14.48
CA LYS A 21 -4.26 -8.70 -14.83
C LYS A 21 -3.35 -8.52 -13.60
N ALA A 22 -2.39 -9.41 -13.45
CA ALA A 22 -1.36 -9.21 -12.43
C ALA A 22 -0.53 -7.96 -12.74
N PHE A 23 -0.03 -7.29 -11.70
CA PHE A 23 0.70 -6.02 -11.87
C PHE A 23 1.98 -6.17 -12.72
N ASP A 24 2.59 -7.36 -12.74
CA ASP A 24 3.82 -7.66 -13.50
C ASP A 24 3.54 -8.15 -14.94
N GLU A 25 2.28 -8.31 -15.31
CA GLU A 25 1.83 -8.58 -16.69
C GLU A 25 1.53 -7.28 -17.47
N CYS A 26 1.60 -6.11 -16.82
CA CYS A 26 1.34 -4.83 -17.47
C CYS A 26 2.49 -4.45 -18.42
N GLU A 27 2.19 -4.20 -19.67
CA GLU A 27 3.13 -3.68 -20.65
C GLU A 27 3.43 -2.20 -20.39
N LEU A 28 4.67 -1.80 -20.64
CA LEU A 28 5.05 -0.40 -20.59
C LEU A 28 4.38 0.38 -21.73
N SER A 29 3.89 1.58 -21.42
CA SER A 29 3.37 2.46 -22.46
C SER A 29 4.46 2.78 -23.50
N PRO A 30 4.12 3.06 -24.78
CA PRO A 30 5.09 3.34 -25.81
C PRO A 30 6.07 4.45 -25.46
N GLY A 31 5.61 5.49 -24.76
CA GLY A 31 6.46 6.60 -24.30
C GLY A 31 7.49 6.16 -23.23
N VAL A 32 7.05 5.36 -22.27
CA VAL A 32 7.93 4.79 -21.22
C VAL A 32 8.92 3.82 -21.86
N GLN A 33 8.49 2.96 -22.80
CA GLN A 33 9.35 2.03 -23.50
C GLN A 33 10.43 2.73 -24.33
N ALA A 34 10.08 3.84 -24.99
CA ALA A 34 11.06 4.67 -25.71
C ALA A 34 12.12 5.27 -24.76
N GLY A 35 11.68 5.75 -23.57
CA GLY A 35 12.57 6.24 -22.53
C GLY A 35 13.53 5.15 -22.01
N VAL A 36 13.02 3.95 -21.77
CA VAL A 36 13.83 2.78 -21.39
C VAL A 36 14.87 2.45 -22.45
N THR A 37 14.46 2.40 -23.72
CA THR A 37 15.37 2.13 -24.83
C THR A 37 16.47 3.19 -24.95
N ALA A 38 16.13 4.47 -24.78
CA ALA A 38 17.10 5.56 -24.78
C ALA A 38 18.09 5.46 -23.60
N MET A 39 17.63 5.05 -22.43
CA MET A 39 18.43 4.93 -21.22
C MET A 39 19.39 3.73 -21.24
N PHE A 40 18.94 2.59 -21.73
CA PHE A 40 19.67 1.32 -21.64
C PHE A 40 20.24 0.82 -22.99
N GLY A 41 19.91 1.48 -24.10
CA GLY A 41 20.32 1.07 -25.45
C GLY A 41 19.58 -0.16 -25.98
N ALA A 42 18.56 -0.66 -25.27
CA ALA A 42 17.77 -1.83 -25.62
C ALA A 42 16.33 -1.72 -25.08
N PRO A 43 15.34 -2.36 -25.72
CA PRO A 43 13.94 -2.38 -25.26
C PRO A 43 13.77 -3.40 -24.12
N LEU A 44 14.18 -3.02 -22.90
CA LEU A 44 14.04 -3.87 -21.72
C LEU A 44 12.61 -3.86 -21.19
N THR A 45 12.17 -4.96 -20.58
CA THR A 45 10.95 -5.02 -19.78
C THR A 45 11.11 -4.25 -18.46
N ALA A 46 10.02 -3.89 -17.79
CA ALA A 46 10.09 -3.24 -16.49
C ALA A 46 10.90 -4.06 -15.46
N ALA A 47 10.73 -5.38 -15.46
CA ALA A 47 11.47 -6.27 -14.56
C ALA A 47 12.98 -6.25 -14.84
N GLN A 48 13.39 -6.28 -16.11
CA GLN A 48 14.82 -6.19 -16.50
C GLN A 48 15.44 -4.85 -16.14
N VAL A 49 14.69 -3.76 -16.33
CA VAL A 49 15.13 -2.41 -15.91
C VAL A 49 15.38 -2.38 -14.41
N VAL A 50 14.42 -2.88 -13.63
CA VAL A 50 14.50 -2.91 -12.16
C VAL A 50 15.66 -3.78 -11.70
N GLU A 51 15.82 -4.98 -12.23
CA GLU A 51 16.91 -5.88 -11.88
C GLU A 51 18.28 -5.20 -12.09
N ARG A 52 18.45 -4.51 -13.23
CA ARG A 52 19.66 -3.78 -13.52
C ARG A 52 19.91 -2.63 -12.55
N ILE A 53 18.90 -1.79 -12.30
CA ILE A 53 19.03 -0.64 -11.38
C ILE A 53 19.34 -1.12 -9.96
N VAL A 54 18.64 -2.14 -9.48
CA VAL A 54 18.83 -2.70 -8.13
C VAL A 54 20.24 -3.28 -7.99
N THR A 55 20.70 -4.04 -8.97
CA THR A 55 22.06 -4.61 -8.99
C THR A 55 23.13 -3.51 -9.03
N ASP A 56 22.98 -2.53 -9.90
CA ASP A 56 23.90 -1.42 -10.03
C ASP A 56 24.03 -0.58 -8.75
N VAL A 57 22.89 -0.23 -8.11
CA VAL A 57 22.89 0.55 -6.85
C VAL A 57 23.48 -0.27 -5.71
N ARG A 58 23.15 -1.56 -5.60
CA ARG A 58 23.73 -2.45 -4.60
C ARG A 58 25.25 -2.54 -4.69
N ALA A 59 25.80 -2.55 -5.91
CA ALA A 59 27.24 -2.66 -6.13
C ALA A 59 27.98 -1.32 -6.08
N GLY A 60 27.34 -0.23 -6.51
CA GLY A 60 27.98 1.07 -6.74
C GLY A 60 27.56 2.21 -5.81
N GLY A 61 26.75 1.91 -4.78
CA GLY A 61 26.38 2.86 -3.72
C GLY A 61 25.87 4.21 -4.23
N ASP A 62 26.30 5.28 -3.57
CA ASP A 62 25.92 6.66 -3.91
C ASP A 62 26.17 7.03 -5.37
N GLY A 63 27.25 6.51 -5.96
CA GLY A 63 27.59 6.80 -7.35
C GLY A 63 26.50 6.36 -8.33
N LYS A 64 25.96 5.17 -8.14
CA LYS A 64 24.88 4.63 -8.98
C LYS A 64 23.51 5.18 -8.60
N LEU A 65 23.25 5.40 -7.33
CA LEU A 65 22.04 6.08 -6.87
C LEU A 65 21.91 7.46 -7.54
N LEU A 66 22.93 8.29 -7.44
CA LEU A 66 22.95 9.63 -8.03
C LEU A 66 22.91 9.60 -9.56
N TYR A 67 23.60 8.63 -10.19
CA TYR A 67 23.55 8.46 -11.64
C TYR A 67 22.10 8.26 -12.11
N TYR A 68 21.36 7.30 -11.53
CA TYR A 68 19.97 7.03 -11.93
C TYR A 68 19.02 8.16 -11.54
N THR A 69 19.17 8.74 -10.34
CA THR A 69 18.34 9.87 -9.90
C THR A 69 18.50 11.07 -10.85
N ASN A 70 19.71 11.45 -11.20
CA ASN A 70 19.93 12.56 -12.12
C ASN A 70 19.51 12.25 -13.56
N LEU A 71 19.62 11.00 -13.99
CA LEU A 71 19.19 10.58 -15.33
C LEU A 71 17.67 10.61 -15.47
N ILE A 72 16.95 10.13 -14.45
CA ILE A 72 15.49 9.97 -14.47
C ILE A 72 14.81 11.29 -14.08
N ASP A 73 15.16 11.85 -12.93
CA ASP A 73 14.49 13.02 -12.34
C ASP A 73 15.07 14.35 -12.87
N LYS A 74 16.26 14.32 -13.48
CA LYS A 74 16.96 15.51 -14.05
C LYS A 74 17.16 16.63 -13.02
N ALA A 75 17.40 16.27 -11.76
CA ALA A 75 17.40 17.19 -10.63
C ALA A 75 18.77 17.78 -10.28
N GLY A 76 19.87 17.32 -10.90
CA GLY A 76 21.23 17.83 -10.66
C GLY A 76 21.72 17.61 -9.23
N LEU A 77 21.36 16.47 -8.61
CA LEU A 77 21.72 16.16 -7.22
C LEU A 77 23.14 15.62 -7.07
N SER A 78 23.70 15.84 -5.90
CA SER A 78 25.01 15.35 -5.44
C SER A 78 24.89 14.78 -4.03
N VAL A 79 25.97 14.17 -3.53
CA VAL A 79 26.05 13.67 -2.15
C VAL A 79 25.75 14.77 -1.12
N GLN A 80 26.12 16.04 -1.42
CA GLN A 80 25.97 17.17 -0.51
C GLN A 80 24.52 17.64 -0.38
N ASN A 81 23.67 17.40 -1.40
CA ASN A 81 22.33 17.94 -1.42
C ASN A 81 21.21 16.89 -1.66
N ILE A 82 21.55 15.61 -1.72
CA ILE A 82 20.53 14.54 -1.83
C ILE A 82 19.64 14.46 -0.59
N ARG A 83 20.19 14.73 0.59
CA ARG A 83 19.43 14.82 1.84
C ARG A 83 18.80 16.20 1.99
N VAL A 84 17.53 16.25 2.39
CA VAL A 84 16.83 17.49 2.70
C VAL A 84 17.50 18.18 3.89
N SER A 85 17.83 19.46 3.69
CA SER A 85 18.49 20.31 4.69
C SER A 85 17.49 20.99 5.62
N LYS A 86 17.96 21.49 6.76
CA LYS A 86 17.15 22.33 7.67
C LYS A 86 16.64 23.60 7.01
N ALA A 87 17.40 24.15 6.06
CA ALA A 87 17.00 25.34 5.32
C ALA A 87 15.80 25.05 4.40
N GLU A 88 15.76 23.90 3.74
CA GLU A 88 14.63 23.50 2.90
C GLU A 88 13.35 23.27 3.73
N PHE A 89 13.43 22.73 4.93
CA PHE A 89 12.28 22.67 5.86
C PHE A 89 11.78 24.07 6.25
N ALA A 90 12.68 25.01 6.55
CA ALA A 90 12.32 26.37 6.91
C ALA A 90 11.66 27.11 5.71
N GLU A 91 12.21 26.96 4.51
CA GLU A 91 11.64 27.51 3.28
C GLU A 91 10.25 26.92 3.01
N ALA A 92 10.07 25.62 3.14
CA ALA A 92 8.79 24.95 2.96
C ALA A 92 7.74 25.48 3.94
N ARG A 93 8.09 25.65 5.20
CA ARG A 93 7.16 26.19 6.20
C ARG A 93 6.77 27.64 5.93
N GLN A 94 7.67 28.47 5.39
CA GLN A 94 7.37 29.85 5.03
C GLN A 94 6.47 29.96 3.79
N SER A 95 6.58 29.02 2.85
CA SER A 95 5.84 29.04 1.60
C SER A 95 4.48 28.32 1.67
N ALA A 96 4.25 27.49 2.69
CA ALA A 96 3.01 26.74 2.84
C ALA A 96 1.86 27.62 3.34
N ASP A 97 0.68 27.46 2.74
CA ASP A 97 -0.55 28.12 3.17
C ASP A 97 -0.99 27.60 4.54
N ALA A 98 -1.28 28.52 5.47
CA ALA A 98 -1.62 28.17 6.85
C ALA A 98 -2.93 27.39 7.00
N GLU A 99 -3.93 27.64 6.12
CA GLU A 99 -5.21 26.92 6.16
C GLU A 99 -5.01 25.45 5.72
N VAL A 100 -4.20 25.24 4.68
CA VAL A 100 -3.84 23.89 4.22
C VAL A 100 -3.03 23.16 5.28
N VAL A 101 -2.06 23.81 5.92
CA VAL A 101 -1.30 23.23 7.05
C VAL A 101 -2.23 22.85 8.19
N GLY A 102 -3.18 23.69 8.56
CA GLY A 102 -4.19 23.37 9.59
C GLY A 102 -5.07 22.18 9.22
N ALA A 103 -5.41 21.99 7.93
CA ALA A 103 -6.13 20.79 7.46
C ALA A 103 -5.25 19.52 7.59
N ILE A 104 -3.97 19.61 7.23
CA ILE A 104 -2.99 18.53 7.38
C ILE A 104 -2.84 18.13 8.86
N GLU A 105 -2.73 19.08 9.78
CA GLU A 105 -2.64 18.82 11.22
C GLU A 105 -3.86 18.04 11.75
N ARG A 106 -5.07 18.44 11.33
CA ARG A 106 -6.29 17.73 11.70
C ARG A 106 -6.35 16.31 11.11
N ALA A 107 -5.92 16.13 9.87
CA ALA A 107 -5.83 14.83 9.23
C ALA A 107 -4.83 13.91 9.98
N ILE A 108 -3.64 14.41 10.32
CA ILE A 108 -2.65 13.70 11.12
C ILE A 108 -3.26 13.25 12.46
N ALA A 109 -4.01 14.12 13.13
CA ALA A 109 -4.65 13.80 14.42
C ALA A 109 -5.70 12.67 14.26
N ASN A 110 -6.52 12.69 13.21
CA ASN A 110 -7.52 11.67 12.96
C ASN A 110 -6.86 10.31 12.62
N VAL A 111 -5.88 10.31 11.72
CA VAL A 111 -5.14 9.10 11.35
C VAL A 111 -4.41 8.51 12.55
N ARG A 112 -3.80 9.34 13.40
CA ARG A 112 -3.15 8.90 14.63
C ARG A 112 -4.13 8.23 15.59
N ARG A 113 -5.27 8.87 15.87
CA ARG A 113 -6.30 8.32 16.76
C ARG A 113 -6.78 6.94 16.30
N PHE A 114 -7.05 6.79 15.01
CA PHE A 114 -7.49 5.53 14.44
C PHE A 114 -6.42 4.44 14.60
N HIS A 115 -5.17 4.75 14.31
CA HIS A 115 -4.08 3.78 14.39
C HIS A 115 -3.67 3.44 15.83
N GLU A 116 -3.87 4.33 16.79
CA GLU A 116 -3.63 4.03 18.22
C GLU A 116 -4.53 2.90 18.74
N GLU A 117 -5.74 2.74 18.19
CA GLU A 117 -6.64 1.64 18.51
C GLU A 117 -6.14 0.27 18.01
N GLN A 118 -5.22 0.25 17.05
CA GLN A 118 -4.66 -0.97 16.46
C GLN A 118 -3.43 -1.52 17.20
N LEU A 119 -2.94 -0.86 18.26
CA LEU A 119 -1.72 -1.27 18.95
C LEU A 119 -1.88 -2.67 19.58
N PRO A 120 -1.13 -3.68 19.12
CA PRO A 120 -1.15 -4.99 19.73
C PRO A 120 -0.37 -5.01 21.04
N LYS A 121 -0.79 -5.90 21.96
CA LYS A 121 -0.17 -6.00 23.28
C LYS A 121 0.73 -7.22 23.38
N THR A 122 1.87 -7.07 24.08
CA THR A 122 2.62 -8.21 24.61
C THR A 122 1.76 -8.93 25.64
N TRP A 123 1.71 -10.27 25.57
CA TRP A 123 0.94 -11.06 26.51
C TRP A 123 1.69 -12.30 26.98
N LEU A 124 1.39 -12.73 28.19
CA LEU A 124 1.89 -13.94 28.80
C LEU A 124 0.70 -14.70 29.42
N THR A 125 0.71 -16.00 29.32
CA THR A 125 -0.28 -16.88 29.94
C THR A 125 0.40 -18.01 30.71
N ASN A 126 -0.09 -18.29 31.91
CA ASN A 126 0.38 -19.41 32.69
C ASN A 126 -0.30 -20.70 32.22
N ARG A 127 0.45 -21.78 32.19
CA ARG A 127 0.02 -23.14 31.91
C ARG A 127 0.25 -24.01 33.14
N GLU A 128 -0.18 -25.27 33.05
CA GLU A 128 -0.01 -26.25 34.11
C GLU A 128 1.47 -26.43 34.49
N CYS A 129 1.69 -26.89 35.72
CA CYS A 129 3.04 -27.17 36.27
C CYS A 129 4.03 -26.01 36.22
N GLY A 130 3.54 -24.74 36.09
CA GLY A 130 4.40 -23.56 36.09
C GLY A 130 5.07 -23.23 34.76
N ALA A 131 4.55 -23.79 33.65
CA ALA A 131 4.96 -23.30 32.33
C ALA A 131 4.28 -21.95 32.04
N MET A 132 5.01 -21.04 31.37
CA MET A 132 4.52 -19.74 30.92
C MET A 132 4.83 -19.56 29.43
N LEU A 133 3.79 -19.23 28.68
CA LEU A 133 3.88 -18.99 27.23
C LEU A 133 3.40 -17.58 26.92
N GLY A 134 3.90 -17.02 25.84
CA GLY A 134 3.45 -15.70 25.43
C GLY A 134 4.01 -15.23 24.10
N GLN A 135 3.70 -13.98 23.81
CA GLN A 135 4.19 -13.31 22.62
C GLN A 135 4.64 -11.90 22.96
N LYS A 136 5.89 -11.61 22.69
CA LYS A 136 6.45 -10.25 22.78
C LYS A 136 6.23 -9.53 21.47
N VAL A 137 5.64 -8.35 21.52
CA VAL A 137 5.42 -7.47 20.37
C VAL A 137 6.41 -6.31 20.45
N THR A 138 7.14 -6.06 19.37
CA THR A 138 8.11 -4.97 19.27
C THR A 138 8.06 -4.33 17.89
N PRO A 139 8.31 -3.03 17.76
CA PRO A 139 8.48 -2.42 16.44
C PRO A 139 9.68 -3.01 15.70
N VAL A 140 9.73 -2.81 14.39
CA VAL A 140 10.97 -2.95 13.60
C VAL A 140 11.93 -1.82 13.96
N ASP A 141 13.24 -2.02 13.77
CA ASP A 141 14.25 -1.05 14.21
C ASP A 141 14.33 0.18 13.27
N SER A 142 13.95 0.00 12.00
CA SER A 142 13.91 1.08 11.02
C SER A 142 12.93 0.81 9.88
N VAL A 143 12.36 1.88 9.32
CA VAL A 143 11.50 1.81 8.13
C VAL A 143 11.88 2.89 7.11
N GLY A 144 11.88 2.50 5.83
CA GLY A 144 11.93 3.41 4.71
C GLY A 144 10.52 3.66 4.19
N ILE A 145 10.04 4.88 4.22
CA ILE A 145 8.77 5.24 3.61
C ILE A 145 9.02 5.85 2.24
N TYR A 146 8.38 5.31 1.22
CA TYR A 146 8.42 5.84 -0.13
C TYR A 146 7.18 6.70 -0.38
N VAL A 147 7.40 7.97 -0.71
CA VAL A 147 6.35 8.93 -1.06
C VAL A 147 6.43 9.17 -2.55
N PRO A 148 5.38 8.90 -3.32
CA PRO A 148 5.38 9.17 -4.75
C PRO A 148 5.59 10.66 -5.06
N GLY A 149 6.16 10.94 -6.22
CA GLY A 149 6.30 12.28 -6.78
C GLY A 149 5.88 12.25 -8.24
N GLY A 150 6.02 13.36 -8.94
CA GLY A 150 5.70 13.50 -10.35
C GLY A 150 4.71 14.62 -10.59
N THR A 151 3.55 14.34 -11.19
CA THR A 151 2.55 15.36 -11.56
C THR A 151 1.73 15.89 -10.38
N ALA A 152 1.73 15.21 -9.25
CA ALA A 152 1.05 15.63 -8.02
C ALA A 152 1.98 15.49 -6.81
N ALA A 153 1.69 16.29 -5.76
CA ALA A 153 2.28 16.13 -4.45
C ALA A 153 1.35 15.32 -3.56
N TYR A 154 1.93 14.43 -2.73
CA TYR A 154 1.14 13.52 -1.90
C TYR A 154 1.48 13.67 -0.41
N PRO A 155 1.13 14.80 0.24
CA PRO A 155 1.25 14.93 1.70
C PRO A 155 0.43 13.85 2.43
N SER A 156 -0.70 13.42 1.88
CA SER A 156 -1.49 12.29 2.40
C SER A 156 -0.69 10.99 2.48
N SER A 157 0.12 10.66 1.46
CA SER A 157 0.99 9.48 1.51
C SER A 157 2.07 9.57 2.59
N VAL A 158 2.53 10.78 2.94
CA VAL A 158 3.40 10.97 4.12
C VAL A 158 2.64 10.61 5.39
N ILE A 159 1.42 11.12 5.57
CA ILE A 159 0.58 10.84 6.76
C ILE A 159 0.36 9.34 6.89
N MET A 160 -0.11 8.69 5.83
CA MET A 160 -0.55 7.29 5.83
C MET A 160 0.59 6.30 6.01
N ASN A 161 1.83 6.65 5.64
CA ASN A 161 3.01 5.82 5.93
C ASN A 161 3.59 6.13 7.32
N ALA A 162 3.82 7.42 7.62
CA ALA A 162 4.61 7.82 8.76
C ALA A 162 3.83 7.76 10.09
N VAL A 163 2.53 8.09 10.10
CA VAL A 163 1.75 8.09 11.34
C VAL A 163 1.65 6.68 11.94
N PRO A 164 1.24 5.61 11.22
CA PRO A 164 1.21 4.27 11.81
C PRO A 164 2.61 3.77 12.22
N ALA A 165 3.67 4.14 11.49
CA ALA A 165 5.04 3.81 11.89
C ALA A 165 5.45 4.50 13.22
N THR A 166 5.05 5.77 13.41
CA THR A 166 5.30 6.49 14.68
C THR A 166 4.45 5.93 15.82
N VAL A 167 3.20 5.57 15.57
CA VAL A 167 2.31 4.93 16.56
C VAL A 167 2.87 3.57 16.97
N ALA A 168 3.39 2.78 16.03
CA ALA A 168 4.07 1.51 16.33
C ALA A 168 5.34 1.69 17.18
N GLY A 169 5.89 2.91 17.26
CA GLY A 169 7.11 3.21 17.99
C GLY A 169 8.39 2.86 17.23
N VAL A 170 8.38 2.89 15.91
CA VAL A 170 9.57 2.66 15.08
C VAL A 170 10.63 3.72 15.39
N PRO A 171 11.85 3.34 15.85
CA PRO A 171 12.85 4.30 16.30
C PRO A 171 13.44 5.17 15.19
N ARG A 172 13.51 4.64 13.95
CA ARG A 172 14.08 5.34 12.81
C ARG A 172 13.16 5.26 11.60
N ILE A 173 12.74 6.41 11.11
CA ILE A 173 11.92 6.53 9.89
C ILE A 173 12.72 7.35 8.87
N VAL A 174 13.00 6.74 7.73
CA VAL A 174 13.72 7.34 6.59
C VAL A 174 12.73 7.54 5.46
N MET A 175 12.63 8.73 4.92
CA MET A 175 11.72 9.02 3.81
C MET A 175 12.48 9.20 2.49
N ALA A 176 12.01 8.54 1.45
CA ALA A 176 12.42 8.75 0.07
C ALA A 176 11.29 9.43 -0.70
N VAL A 177 11.60 10.50 -1.40
CA VAL A 177 10.65 11.25 -2.24
C VAL A 177 11.37 11.77 -3.48
N PRO A 178 10.84 11.54 -4.71
CA PRO A 178 11.43 12.10 -5.92
C PRO A 178 11.46 13.63 -5.88
N PRO A 179 12.57 14.25 -6.25
CA PRO A 179 12.66 15.70 -6.36
C PRO A 179 11.97 16.22 -7.64
N GLY A 180 11.59 17.47 -7.63
CA GLY A 180 11.29 18.21 -8.84
C GLY A 180 12.56 18.44 -9.69
N ARG A 181 12.39 18.92 -10.92
CA ARG A 181 13.51 19.27 -11.81
C ARG A 181 14.42 20.36 -11.26
N ASP A 182 13.93 21.15 -10.34
CA ASP A 182 14.68 22.17 -9.59
C ASP A 182 15.46 21.60 -8.40
N GLY A 183 15.41 20.29 -8.19
CA GLY A 183 16.07 19.59 -7.09
C GLY A 183 15.37 19.78 -5.73
N LYS A 184 14.16 20.34 -5.70
CA LYS A 184 13.38 20.58 -4.48
C LYS A 184 12.29 19.53 -4.28
N VAL A 185 11.85 19.38 -3.03
CA VAL A 185 10.67 18.60 -2.66
C VAL A 185 9.50 19.55 -2.46
N ASN A 186 8.30 19.11 -2.79
CA ASN A 186 7.09 19.91 -2.58
C ASN A 186 6.98 20.39 -1.12
N PRO A 187 6.70 21.68 -0.87
CA PRO A 187 6.64 22.25 0.47
C PRO A 187 5.66 21.56 1.40
N TYR A 188 4.47 21.18 0.93
CA TYR A 188 3.49 20.47 1.77
C TYR A 188 3.93 19.08 2.20
N VAL A 189 4.71 18.36 1.37
CA VAL A 189 5.33 17.09 1.73
C VAL A 189 6.33 17.28 2.86
N LEU A 190 7.19 18.31 2.79
CA LEU A 190 8.17 18.61 3.83
C LEU A 190 7.51 19.07 5.13
N VAL A 191 6.52 19.96 5.05
CA VAL A 191 5.78 20.43 6.23
C VAL A 191 5.06 19.29 6.91
N THR A 192 4.40 18.39 6.16
CA THR A 192 3.72 17.21 6.69
C THR A 192 4.71 16.28 7.40
N ALA A 193 5.85 16.00 6.77
CA ALA A 193 6.90 15.19 7.37
C ALA A 193 7.44 15.82 8.67
N GLU A 194 7.64 17.14 8.68
CA GLU A 194 8.05 17.89 9.86
C GLU A 194 7.05 17.79 11.01
N LEU A 195 5.75 17.98 10.74
CA LEU A 195 4.67 17.88 11.73
C LEU A 195 4.58 16.50 12.38
N ILE A 196 4.88 15.43 11.63
CA ILE A 196 4.91 14.06 12.17
C ILE A 196 6.23 13.77 12.91
N GLY A 197 7.29 14.56 12.67
CA GLY A 197 8.59 14.39 13.29
C GLY A 197 9.64 13.71 12.41
N ILE A 198 9.36 13.51 11.12
CA ILE A 198 10.29 12.91 10.16
C ILE A 198 11.33 13.97 9.74
N ARG A 199 12.61 13.66 9.98
CA ARG A 199 13.74 14.57 9.71
C ARG A 199 14.77 13.98 8.74
N GLU A 200 14.67 12.71 8.42
CA GLU A 200 15.60 12.00 7.58
C GLU A 200 14.95 11.72 6.23
N ILE A 201 15.12 12.68 5.30
CA ILE A 201 14.46 12.69 3.99
C ILE A 201 15.52 12.77 2.89
N TYR A 202 15.40 11.87 1.90
CA TYR A 202 16.28 11.80 0.75
C TYR A 202 15.50 12.07 -0.55
N LYS A 203 16.07 12.93 -1.37
CA LYS A 203 15.54 13.35 -2.68
C LYS A 203 15.90 12.31 -3.74
N MET A 204 15.14 11.22 -3.75
CA MET A 204 15.35 10.09 -4.64
C MET A 204 14.02 9.38 -4.92
N GLY A 205 13.82 8.89 -6.13
CA GLY A 205 12.61 8.18 -6.55
C GLY A 205 12.93 6.84 -7.22
N GLY A 206 11.91 6.17 -7.74
CA GLY A 206 12.03 4.98 -8.56
C GLY A 206 12.70 3.77 -7.90
N ALA A 207 13.13 2.83 -8.75
CA ALA A 207 13.77 1.59 -8.30
C ALA A 207 15.11 1.84 -7.56
N GLN A 208 15.84 2.91 -7.92
CA GLN A 208 17.09 3.26 -7.26
C GLN A 208 16.90 3.69 -5.80
N ALA A 209 15.79 4.35 -5.49
CA ALA A 209 15.45 4.71 -4.12
C ALA A 209 15.15 3.48 -3.27
N ILE A 210 14.38 2.53 -3.81
CA ILE A 210 14.07 1.26 -3.14
C ILE A 210 15.34 0.46 -2.90
N ALA A 211 16.25 0.37 -3.88
CA ALA A 211 17.52 -0.31 -3.73
C ALA A 211 18.42 0.35 -2.66
N ALA A 212 18.50 1.70 -2.66
CA ALA A 212 19.27 2.43 -1.66
C ALA A 212 18.72 2.21 -0.24
N LEU A 213 17.41 2.21 -0.05
CA LEU A 213 16.79 1.90 1.25
C LEU A 213 17.04 0.44 1.68
N ALA A 214 16.97 -0.51 0.75
CA ALA A 214 17.10 -1.94 1.05
C ALA A 214 18.53 -2.37 1.39
N PHE A 215 19.53 -1.82 0.70
CA PHE A 215 20.93 -2.24 0.86
C PHE A 215 21.80 -1.24 1.63
N GLY A 216 21.35 0.00 1.73
CA GLY A 216 22.16 1.12 2.18
C GLY A 216 23.12 1.60 1.09
N THR A 217 23.58 2.82 1.23
CA THR A 217 24.71 3.41 0.49
C THR A 217 25.60 4.16 1.47
N GLU A 218 26.61 4.88 1.00
CA GLU A 218 27.46 5.70 1.87
C GLU A 218 26.67 6.82 2.57
N THR A 219 25.62 7.34 1.89
CA THR A 219 24.78 8.44 2.40
C THR A 219 23.43 7.97 2.92
N VAL A 220 22.79 7.01 2.25
CA VAL A 220 21.45 6.51 2.59
C VAL A 220 21.56 5.29 3.51
N PRO A 221 20.96 5.31 4.71
CA PRO A 221 20.99 4.16 5.61
C PRO A 221 20.14 3.02 5.09
N LYS A 222 20.59 1.77 5.33
CA LYS A 222 19.74 0.58 5.17
C LYS A 222 18.62 0.62 6.18
N VAL A 223 17.45 0.11 5.76
CA VAL A 223 16.26 -0.07 6.61
C VAL A 223 15.79 -1.53 6.63
N GLU A 224 15.01 -1.89 7.66
CA GLU A 224 14.50 -3.25 7.83
C GLU A 224 13.21 -3.50 7.05
N LYS A 225 12.42 -2.45 6.78
CA LYS A 225 11.17 -2.53 6.02
C LYS A 225 11.00 -1.31 5.12
N ILE A 226 10.40 -1.50 3.95
CA ILE A 226 10.05 -0.43 3.01
C ILE A 226 8.54 -0.44 2.81
N THR A 227 7.90 0.73 2.96
CA THR A 227 6.47 0.92 2.76
C THR A 227 6.19 2.08 1.80
N GLY A 228 5.01 2.10 1.23
CA GLY A 228 4.52 3.17 0.38
C GLY A 228 4.20 2.72 -1.04
N PRO A 229 3.22 3.41 -1.68
CA PRO A 229 2.81 3.16 -3.05
C PRO A 229 3.83 3.73 -4.05
N GLY A 230 3.81 3.21 -5.27
CA GLY A 230 4.65 3.72 -6.35
C GLY A 230 4.25 3.12 -7.70
N ASN A 231 4.89 3.58 -8.75
CA ASN A 231 4.68 3.04 -10.09
C ASN A 231 5.24 1.61 -10.24
N ILE A 232 5.03 1.01 -11.41
CA ILE A 232 5.44 -0.37 -11.71
C ILE A 232 6.93 -0.64 -11.38
N PHE A 233 7.83 0.32 -11.60
CA PHE A 233 9.26 0.16 -11.30
C PHE A 233 9.52 0.12 -9.79
N VAL A 234 8.79 0.90 -9.01
CA VAL A 234 8.87 0.90 -7.53
C VAL A 234 8.32 -0.42 -6.99
N THR A 235 7.17 -0.87 -7.48
CA THR A 235 6.54 -2.14 -7.06
C THR A 235 7.42 -3.34 -7.38
N LEU A 236 7.98 -3.40 -8.59
CA LEU A 236 8.93 -4.46 -8.97
C LEU A 236 10.25 -4.38 -8.18
N ALA A 237 10.72 -3.18 -7.84
CA ALA A 237 11.89 -3.03 -6.99
C ALA A 237 11.64 -3.52 -5.56
N LYS A 238 10.46 -3.23 -4.98
CA LYS A 238 10.03 -3.81 -3.69
C LYS A 238 10.01 -5.34 -3.75
N LYS A 239 9.46 -5.92 -4.82
CA LYS A 239 9.49 -7.38 -5.07
C LYS A 239 10.92 -7.91 -5.14
N ALA A 240 11.82 -7.22 -5.83
CA ALA A 240 13.20 -7.64 -6.03
C ALA A 240 14.07 -7.59 -4.75
N VAL A 241 13.77 -6.70 -3.81
CA VAL A 241 14.51 -6.56 -2.54
C VAL A 241 13.89 -7.35 -1.39
N TYR A 242 12.70 -7.92 -1.57
CA TYR A 242 12.04 -8.73 -0.55
C TYR A 242 12.91 -9.91 -0.14
N GLY A 243 13.09 -10.09 1.16
CA GLY A 243 14.02 -11.06 1.75
C GLY A 243 15.37 -10.44 2.15
N HIS A 244 15.78 -9.31 1.56
CA HIS A 244 16.88 -8.48 2.05
C HIS A 244 16.41 -7.40 3.04
N CYS A 245 15.23 -6.88 2.81
CA CYS A 245 14.37 -6.15 3.75
C CYS A 245 12.93 -6.60 3.53
N ASP A 246 12.06 -6.31 4.49
CA ASP A 246 10.63 -6.59 4.35
C ASP A 246 9.93 -5.43 3.61
N ILE A 247 8.72 -5.69 3.12
CA ILE A 247 7.87 -4.70 2.43
C ILE A 247 6.46 -4.71 3.02
N ASP A 248 5.67 -3.67 2.73
CA ASP A 248 4.24 -3.65 3.05
C ASP A 248 3.44 -4.60 2.14
N MET A 249 3.37 -4.28 0.86
CA MET A 249 2.64 -5.05 -0.15
C MET A 249 3.14 -4.70 -1.56
N LEU A 250 2.66 -5.47 -2.55
CA LEU A 250 2.84 -5.15 -3.96
C LEU A 250 1.54 -4.54 -4.49
N ALA A 251 1.58 -3.25 -4.82
CA ALA A 251 0.43 -2.51 -5.33
C ALA A 251 0.58 -2.24 -6.84
N GLY A 252 -0.50 -2.41 -7.56
CA GLY A 252 -0.67 -2.00 -8.96
C GLY A 252 -1.37 -0.65 -9.08
N PRO A 253 -1.96 -0.33 -10.24
CA PRO A 253 -2.79 0.85 -10.44
C PRO A 253 -3.97 0.89 -9.47
N SER A 254 -4.40 2.09 -9.10
CA SER A 254 -5.53 2.29 -8.18
C SER A 254 -6.88 1.89 -8.78
N GLU A 255 -7.80 1.46 -7.93
CA GLU A 255 -9.07 0.87 -8.32
C GLU A 255 -10.20 1.27 -7.40
N ILE A 256 -11.36 1.57 -7.97
CA ILE A 256 -12.63 1.66 -7.25
C ILE A 256 -13.64 0.68 -7.84
N LEU A 257 -14.37 0.01 -6.97
CA LEU A 257 -15.59 -0.71 -7.31
C LEU A 257 -16.71 -0.19 -6.44
N ILE A 258 -17.78 0.27 -7.09
CA ILE A 258 -19.00 0.73 -6.42
C ILE A 258 -20.07 -0.31 -6.63
N ILE A 259 -20.73 -0.75 -5.57
CA ILE A 259 -21.97 -1.52 -5.63
C ILE A 259 -23.13 -0.62 -5.22
N ALA A 260 -24.21 -0.64 -6.02
CA ALA A 260 -25.33 0.27 -5.82
C ALA A 260 -26.67 -0.38 -6.16
N ASP A 261 -27.71 -0.02 -5.40
CA ASP A 261 -29.10 -0.32 -5.72
C ASP A 261 -29.79 0.91 -6.38
N ASP A 262 -31.06 0.78 -6.75
CA ASP A 262 -31.87 1.83 -7.38
C ASP A 262 -32.09 3.09 -6.52
N GLY A 263 -31.67 3.06 -5.25
CA GLY A 263 -31.76 4.19 -4.32
C GLY A 263 -30.56 5.14 -4.38
N ALA A 264 -29.49 4.78 -5.07
CA ALA A 264 -28.29 5.60 -5.14
C ALA A 264 -28.46 6.82 -6.07
N ASP A 265 -27.82 7.94 -5.74
CA ASP A 265 -27.81 9.12 -6.59
C ASP A 265 -26.75 8.96 -7.70
N PRO A 266 -27.14 8.97 -9.00
CA PRO A 266 -26.19 8.83 -10.10
C PRO A 266 -25.11 9.92 -10.15
N LYS A 267 -25.38 11.11 -9.59
CA LYS A 267 -24.38 12.18 -9.51
C LYS A 267 -23.24 11.84 -8.58
N TYR A 268 -23.54 11.21 -7.43
CA TYR A 268 -22.50 10.78 -6.48
C TYR A 268 -21.67 9.66 -7.09
N LEU A 269 -22.33 8.65 -7.66
CA LEU A 269 -21.64 7.54 -8.31
C LEU A 269 -20.71 7.98 -9.44
N ALA A 270 -21.15 8.94 -10.27
CA ALA A 270 -20.32 9.48 -11.33
C ALA A 270 -19.11 10.28 -10.77
N ALA A 271 -19.30 11.05 -9.70
CA ALA A 271 -18.22 11.78 -9.05
C ALA A 271 -17.17 10.83 -8.46
N ASP A 272 -17.61 9.76 -7.79
CA ASP A 272 -16.73 8.79 -7.14
C ASP A 272 -15.96 7.93 -8.18
N LEU A 273 -16.59 7.55 -9.28
CA LEU A 273 -15.90 6.90 -10.42
C LEU A 273 -14.85 7.81 -11.06
N LEU A 274 -15.13 9.10 -11.16
CA LEU A 274 -14.22 10.09 -11.73
C LEU A 274 -13.07 10.43 -10.79
N SER A 275 -13.28 10.46 -9.47
CA SER A 275 -12.21 10.67 -8.49
C SER A 275 -11.11 9.63 -8.64
N GLN A 276 -11.48 8.38 -8.88
CA GLN A 276 -10.51 7.33 -9.14
C GLN A 276 -9.90 7.41 -10.54
N ALA A 277 -10.72 7.68 -11.56
CA ALA A 277 -10.27 7.70 -12.96
C ALA A 277 -9.24 8.81 -13.24
N GLU A 278 -9.25 9.93 -12.49
CA GLU A 278 -8.31 11.03 -12.70
C GLU A 278 -6.90 10.76 -12.14
N HIS A 279 -6.71 9.67 -11.35
CA HIS A 279 -5.40 9.33 -10.78
C HIS A 279 -4.38 8.96 -11.85
N ASP A 280 -4.73 8.02 -12.74
CA ASP A 280 -3.82 7.47 -13.75
C ASP A 280 -4.61 6.88 -14.93
N PRO A 281 -4.10 6.89 -16.18
CA PRO A 281 -4.74 6.22 -17.31
C PRO A 281 -4.98 4.71 -17.13
N LEU A 282 -4.25 4.06 -16.21
CA LEU A 282 -4.40 2.65 -15.85
C LEU A 282 -5.34 2.43 -14.65
N ALA A 283 -5.85 3.48 -14.02
CA ALA A 283 -6.81 3.37 -12.93
C ALA A 283 -8.09 2.67 -13.41
N SER A 284 -8.72 1.90 -12.52
CA SER A 284 -9.95 1.17 -12.83
C SER A 284 -11.12 1.72 -12.01
N ALA A 285 -12.23 2.05 -12.69
CA ALA A 285 -13.44 2.55 -12.07
C ALA A 285 -14.63 1.70 -12.53
N ILE A 286 -15.23 0.92 -11.62
CA ILE A 286 -16.26 -0.07 -11.92
C ILE A 286 -17.49 0.20 -11.07
N LEU A 287 -18.66 0.27 -11.72
CA LEU A 287 -19.97 0.21 -11.06
C LEU A 287 -20.61 -1.15 -11.33
N VAL A 288 -21.10 -1.80 -10.27
CA VAL A 288 -21.94 -2.99 -10.37
C VAL A 288 -23.28 -2.70 -9.71
N THR A 289 -24.38 -2.88 -10.41
CA THR A 289 -25.73 -2.61 -9.93
C THR A 289 -26.73 -3.61 -10.50
N ASP A 290 -27.82 -3.84 -9.79
CA ASP A 290 -28.99 -4.60 -10.29
C ASP A 290 -30.02 -3.71 -10.98
N SER A 291 -29.77 -2.39 -11.08
CA SER A 291 -30.63 -1.40 -11.72
C SER A 291 -30.08 -0.90 -13.06
N GLU A 292 -30.64 -1.35 -14.16
CA GLU A 292 -30.29 -0.86 -15.50
C GLU A 292 -30.60 0.66 -15.65
N LEU A 293 -31.67 1.13 -15.01
CA LEU A 293 -32.03 2.55 -15.01
C LEU A 293 -30.92 3.40 -14.35
N LEU A 294 -30.43 2.96 -13.20
CA LEU A 294 -29.33 3.62 -12.51
C LEU A 294 -28.04 3.61 -13.35
N GLY A 295 -27.68 2.44 -13.91
CA GLY A 295 -26.50 2.32 -14.77
C GLY A 295 -26.51 3.31 -15.94
N ASN A 296 -27.62 3.45 -16.63
CA ASN A 296 -27.79 4.40 -17.73
C ASN A 296 -27.75 5.87 -17.26
N ALA A 297 -28.32 6.17 -16.09
CA ALA A 297 -28.26 7.51 -15.52
C ALA A 297 -26.81 7.91 -15.14
N VAL A 298 -26.03 6.98 -14.62
CA VAL A 298 -24.61 7.21 -14.32
C VAL A 298 -23.79 7.46 -15.59
N VAL A 299 -24.07 6.77 -16.71
CA VAL A 299 -23.40 7.08 -17.99
C VAL A 299 -23.62 8.54 -18.39
N ALA A 300 -24.86 9.02 -18.30
CA ALA A 300 -25.18 10.40 -18.66
C ALA A 300 -24.49 11.42 -17.73
N GLU A 301 -24.47 11.14 -16.43
CA GLU A 301 -23.78 12.02 -15.46
C GLU A 301 -22.26 12.03 -15.64
N LEU A 302 -21.65 10.88 -15.98
CA LEU A 302 -20.22 10.81 -16.28
C LEU A 302 -19.82 11.72 -17.45
N GLU A 303 -20.63 11.78 -18.51
CA GLU A 303 -20.37 12.66 -19.67
C GLU A 303 -20.37 14.14 -19.25
N VAL A 304 -21.33 14.53 -18.41
CA VAL A 304 -21.46 15.90 -17.91
C VAL A 304 -20.29 16.29 -17.01
N GLN A 305 -19.98 15.45 -16.02
CA GLN A 305 -18.97 15.77 -15.04
C GLN A 305 -17.53 15.66 -15.59
N LEU A 306 -17.26 14.69 -16.45
CA LEU A 306 -15.97 14.52 -17.11
C LEU A 306 -15.58 15.77 -17.92
N ALA A 307 -16.53 16.39 -18.62
CA ALA A 307 -16.28 17.59 -19.40
C ALA A 307 -15.83 18.82 -18.58
N ALA A 308 -16.11 18.82 -17.27
CA ALA A 308 -15.77 19.89 -16.36
C ALA A 308 -14.41 19.67 -15.63
N LEU A 309 -13.79 18.49 -15.75
CA LEU A 309 -12.57 18.17 -15.00
C LEU A 309 -11.32 18.78 -15.64
N PRO A 310 -10.42 19.38 -14.84
CA PRO A 310 -9.09 19.83 -15.32
C PRO A 310 -8.23 18.69 -15.88
N ARG A 311 -8.37 17.46 -15.34
CA ARG A 311 -7.63 16.25 -15.76
C ARG A 311 -8.47 15.33 -16.67
N GLN A 312 -9.40 15.90 -17.42
CA GLN A 312 -10.35 15.19 -18.28
C GLN A 312 -9.67 14.16 -19.22
N GLU A 313 -8.50 14.47 -19.80
CA GLU A 313 -7.81 13.55 -20.71
C GLU A 313 -7.38 12.25 -20.01
N ILE A 314 -6.88 12.34 -18.78
CA ILE A 314 -6.46 11.17 -17.99
C ILE A 314 -7.67 10.34 -17.60
N ALA A 315 -8.70 10.99 -17.04
CA ALA A 315 -9.93 10.32 -16.63
C ALA A 315 -10.65 9.65 -17.83
N ALA A 316 -10.69 10.31 -18.97
CA ALA A 316 -11.27 9.75 -20.19
C ALA A 316 -10.56 8.47 -20.66
N LEU A 317 -9.21 8.45 -20.64
CA LEU A 317 -8.43 7.27 -20.99
C LEU A 317 -8.65 6.13 -20.00
N SER A 318 -8.67 6.41 -18.70
CA SER A 318 -8.97 5.44 -17.66
C SER A 318 -10.35 4.81 -17.86
N LEU A 319 -11.40 5.64 -18.00
CA LEU A 319 -12.77 5.17 -18.23
C LEU A 319 -12.95 4.40 -19.54
N ALA A 320 -12.24 4.79 -20.60
CA ALA A 320 -12.33 4.10 -21.89
C ALA A 320 -11.71 2.70 -21.86
N ASN A 321 -10.57 2.55 -21.16
CA ASN A 321 -9.79 1.32 -21.16
C ASN A 321 -10.14 0.38 -20.00
N HIS A 322 -10.47 0.93 -18.83
CA HIS A 322 -10.61 0.19 -17.56
C HIS A 322 -11.93 0.46 -16.84
N GLY A 323 -12.75 1.41 -17.32
CA GLY A 323 -14.06 1.71 -16.75
C GLY A 323 -15.13 0.73 -17.21
N LYS A 324 -15.99 0.27 -16.27
CA LYS A 324 -17.12 -0.62 -16.59
C LYS A 324 -18.36 -0.24 -15.77
N ILE A 325 -19.53 -0.35 -16.39
CA ILE A 325 -20.81 -0.40 -15.69
C ILE A 325 -21.40 -1.78 -15.96
N ILE A 326 -21.69 -2.54 -14.92
CA ILE A 326 -22.14 -3.93 -15.01
C ILE A 326 -23.53 -4.02 -14.41
N ILE A 327 -24.49 -4.51 -15.22
CA ILE A 327 -25.86 -4.75 -14.77
C ILE A 327 -25.99 -6.23 -14.41
N ALA A 328 -26.16 -6.50 -13.12
CA ALA A 328 -26.33 -7.84 -12.58
C ALA A 328 -27.82 -8.23 -12.46
N SER A 329 -28.10 -9.51 -12.21
CA SER A 329 -29.47 -10.01 -12.04
C SER A 329 -30.12 -9.58 -10.73
N ASP A 330 -29.32 -9.49 -9.66
CA ASP A 330 -29.75 -9.25 -8.29
C ASP A 330 -28.58 -8.82 -7.42
N MET A 331 -28.86 -8.38 -6.19
CA MET A 331 -27.85 -7.92 -5.25
C MET A 331 -26.93 -9.05 -4.73
N GLU A 332 -27.34 -10.30 -4.74
CA GLU A 332 -26.49 -11.44 -4.39
C GLU A 332 -25.35 -11.59 -5.42
N THR A 333 -25.70 -11.51 -6.70
CA THR A 333 -24.70 -11.49 -7.81
C THR A 333 -23.79 -10.26 -7.75
N VAL A 334 -24.31 -9.08 -7.38
CA VAL A 334 -23.51 -7.86 -7.18
C VAL A 334 -22.44 -8.08 -6.09
N ILE A 335 -22.83 -8.65 -4.95
CA ILE A 335 -21.91 -8.97 -3.85
C ILE A 335 -20.87 -10.00 -4.27
N GLU A 336 -21.27 -11.04 -5.02
CA GLU A 336 -20.34 -12.05 -5.53
C GLU A 336 -19.30 -11.41 -6.47
N MET A 337 -19.71 -10.54 -7.38
CA MET A 337 -18.82 -9.80 -8.27
C MET A 337 -17.83 -8.94 -7.48
N ALA A 338 -18.27 -8.24 -6.44
CA ALA A 338 -17.39 -7.46 -5.58
C ALA A 338 -16.33 -8.34 -4.88
N ASN A 339 -16.74 -9.49 -4.34
CA ASN A 339 -15.83 -10.44 -3.70
C ASN A 339 -14.85 -11.09 -4.70
N ILE A 340 -15.29 -11.36 -5.93
CA ILE A 340 -14.42 -11.85 -7.01
C ILE A 340 -13.43 -10.77 -7.44
N SER A 341 -13.84 -9.53 -7.53
CA SER A 341 -12.96 -8.42 -7.88
C SER A 341 -11.89 -8.16 -6.82
N ALA A 342 -12.24 -8.30 -5.54
CA ALA A 342 -11.39 -7.94 -4.40
C ALA A 342 -10.75 -6.55 -4.61
N PRO A 343 -11.55 -5.47 -4.73
CA PRO A 343 -11.05 -4.14 -5.11
C PRO A 343 -10.23 -3.49 -4.00
N GLU A 344 -9.44 -2.50 -4.39
CA GLU A 344 -8.78 -1.58 -3.47
C GLU A 344 -9.81 -0.81 -2.64
N HIS A 345 -10.67 -0.04 -3.31
CA HIS A 345 -11.77 0.71 -2.71
C HIS A 345 -13.10 0.04 -3.08
N LEU A 346 -13.90 -0.31 -2.08
CA LEU A 346 -15.27 -0.82 -2.27
C LEU A 346 -16.26 0.17 -1.67
N GLU A 347 -17.03 0.86 -2.50
CA GLU A 347 -18.14 1.68 -2.05
C GLU A 347 -19.45 0.91 -2.11
N VAL A 348 -20.26 1.06 -1.07
CA VAL A 348 -21.56 0.39 -0.91
C VAL A 348 -22.65 1.46 -0.87
N MET A 349 -23.19 1.78 -2.02
CA MET A 349 -24.16 2.86 -2.23
C MET A 349 -25.58 2.28 -2.36
N THR A 350 -26.02 1.62 -1.29
CA THR A 350 -27.34 1.00 -1.20
C THR A 350 -28.17 1.62 -0.08
N LYS A 351 -29.48 1.35 -0.06
CA LYS A 351 -30.40 1.82 0.98
C LYS A 351 -30.00 1.34 2.38
N GLU A 352 -29.47 0.11 2.48
CA GLU A 352 -29.09 -0.55 3.72
C GLU A 352 -27.65 -1.07 3.66
N PRO A 353 -26.63 -0.19 3.59
CA PRO A 353 -25.25 -0.61 3.31
C PRO A 353 -24.68 -1.52 4.42
N PHE A 354 -25.06 -1.34 5.69
CA PHE A 354 -24.61 -2.18 6.79
C PHE A 354 -25.17 -3.61 6.73
N ALA A 355 -26.30 -3.83 6.06
CA ALA A 355 -26.86 -5.15 5.86
C ALA A 355 -25.99 -6.01 4.93
N LEU A 356 -25.24 -5.40 4.03
CA LEU A 356 -24.35 -6.10 3.09
C LEU A 356 -22.97 -6.41 3.69
N LEU A 357 -22.54 -5.66 4.71
CA LEU A 357 -21.20 -5.77 5.29
C LEU A 357 -20.78 -7.20 5.67
N PRO A 358 -21.64 -8.06 6.27
CA PRO A 358 -21.27 -9.44 6.60
C PRO A 358 -20.93 -10.34 5.39
N TYR A 359 -21.39 -9.97 4.20
CA TYR A 359 -21.19 -10.73 2.96
C TYR A 359 -20.01 -10.25 2.13
N LEU A 360 -19.46 -9.07 2.42
CA LEU A 360 -18.30 -8.47 1.75
C LEU A 360 -17.03 -8.94 2.44
N ARG A 361 -16.21 -9.74 1.73
CA ARG A 361 -15.06 -10.42 2.31
C ARG A 361 -13.71 -9.87 1.83
N ASN A 362 -13.66 -9.40 0.60
CA ASN A 362 -12.43 -9.08 -0.10
C ASN A 362 -12.46 -7.64 -0.59
N ALA A 363 -11.91 -6.72 0.19
CA ALA A 363 -11.69 -5.34 -0.22
C ALA A 363 -10.51 -4.75 0.58
N GLY A 364 -9.80 -3.79 0.01
CA GLY A 364 -8.78 -3.03 0.74
C GLY A 364 -9.41 -2.12 1.79
N ALA A 365 -10.43 -1.35 1.38
CA ALA A 365 -11.29 -0.55 2.27
C ALA A 365 -12.75 -0.65 1.83
N ILE A 366 -13.69 -0.55 2.79
CA ILE A 366 -15.14 -0.56 2.52
C ILE A 366 -15.72 0.77 3.00
N PHE A 367 -16.40 1.46 2.10
CA PHE A 367 -17.06 2.75 2.33
C PHE A 367 -18.58 2.54 2.31
N LEU A 368 -19.27 2.90 3.39
CA LEU A 368 -20.66 2.56 3.58
C LEU A 368 -21.58 3.79 3.47
N GLY A 369 -22.41 3.82 2.46
CA GLY A 369 -23.46 4.81 2.26
C GLY A 369 -23.02 6.10 1.58
N ALA A 370 -24.00 6.91 1.19
CA ALA A 370 -23.86 8.05 0.28
C ALA A 370 -22.95 9.20 0.77
N TYR A 371 -22.59 9.22 2.05
CA TYR A 371 -21.76 10.26 2.65
C TYR A 371 -20.36 9.77 3.03
N SER A 372 -19.95 8.63 2.51
CA SER A 372 -18.64 8.04 2.74
C SER A 372 -17.90 7.81 1.42
N PRO A 373 -17.64 8.87 0.63
CA PRO A 373 -16.89 8.75 -0.63
C PRO A 373 -15.42 8.43 -0.37
N GLU A 374 -14.76 7.79 -1.32
CA GLU A 374 -13.35 7.39 -1.28
C GLU A 374 -12.41 8.54 -0.85
N PRO A 375 -12.54 9.80 -1.36
CA PRO A 375 -11.64 10.88 -0.95
C PRO A 375 -11.69 11.23 0.54
N LEU A 376 -12.81 10.94 1.22
CA LEU A 376 -12.89 11.12 2.68
C LEU A 376 -11.93 10.16 3.40
N GLY A 377 -11.84 8.92 2.96
CA GLY A 377 -10.89 7.92 3.46
C GLY A 377 -9.46 8.30 3.13
N ASP A 378 -9.21 8.74 1.91
CA ASP A 378 -7.88 9.05 1.42
C ASP A 378 -7.21 10.22 2.15
N TYR A 379 -7.98 11.20 2.58
CA TYR A 379 -7.42 12.41 3.15
C TYR A 379 -7.65 12.62 4.64
N TYR A 380 -8.77 12.12 5.22
CA TYR A 380 -9.20 12.67 6.51
C TYR A 380 -9.79 11.69 7.52
N ALA A 381 -10.50 10.66 7.11
CA ALA A 381 -11.32 9.83 8.01
C ALA A 381 -10.52 9.12 9.12
N GLY A 382 -9.29 8.69 8.83
CA GLY A 382 -8.43 8.01 9.80
C GLY A 382 -7.90 6.66 9.35
N PRO A 383 -8.70 5.77 8.73
CA PRO A 383 -8.19 4.55 8.11
C PRO A 383 -7.11 4.84 7.07
N ASN A 384 -6.24 3.86 6.81
CA ASN A 384 -5.12 4.03 5.90
C ASN A 384 -5.55 3.86 4.44
N HIS A 385 -4.99 4.67 3.55
CA HIS A 385 -5.24 4.59 2.12
C HIS A 385 -4.19 3.77 1.33
N ILE A 386 -3.18 3.20 2.00
CA ILE A 386 -2.23 2.30 1.34
C ILE A 386 -2.85 0.90 1.39
N LEU A 387 -3.52 0.58 0.31
CA LEU A 387 -4.43 -0.53 0.18
C LEU A 387 -3.89 -1.58 -0.81
N PRO A 388 -4.27 -2.85 -0.65
CA PRO A 388 -3.97 -3.88 -1.64
C PRO A 388 -4.79 -3.66 -2.92
N THR A 389 -4.14 -3.71 -4.07
CA THR A 389 -4.72 -3.53 -5.40
C THR A 389 -4.63 -4.82 -6.22
N GLY A 390 -5.18 -4.85 -7.42
CA GLY A 390 -5.04 -5.98 -8.36
C GLY A 390 -5.62 -7.30 -7.85
N GLY A 391 -6.65 -7.23 -6.98
CA GLY A 391 -7.28 -8.41 -6.38
C GLY A 391 -6.49 -9.02 -5.21
N THR A 392 -5.41 -8.39 -4.76
CA THR A 392 -4.58 -8.89 -3.65
C THR A 392 -5.22 -8.68 -2.28
N ALA A 393 -6.32 -7.93 -2.18
CA ALA A 393 -7.14 -7.81 -0.96
C ALA A 393 -7.68 -9.16 -0.45
N ARG A 394 -7.54 -10.24 -1.23
CA ARG A 394 -7.84 -11.61 -0.80
C ARG A 394 -6.86 -12.16 0.22
N PHE A 395 -5.64 -11.61 0.31
CA PHE A 395 -4.58 -12.11 1.18
C PHE A 395 -3.67 -11.02 1.76
N TYR A 396 -3.70 -9.79 1.25
CA TYR A 396 -3.07 -8.65 1.87
C TYR A 396 -4.08 -7.83 2.66
N SER A 397 -3.62 -7.24 3.76
CA SER A 397 -4.35 -6.24 4.52
C SER A 397 -3.90 -4.84 4.15
N VAL A 398 -4.74 -3.84 4.45
CA VAL A 398 -4.37 -2.43 4.46
C VAL A 398 -3.15 -2.20 5.35
N LEU A 399 -2.29 -1.25 4.98
CA LEU A 399 -1.19 -0.83 5.84
C LEU A 399 -1.73 -0.33 7.19
N ASN A 400 -1.18 -0.88 8.27
CA ASN A 400 -1.63 -0.62 9.63
C ASN A 400 -0.46 -0.64 10.62
N VAL A 401 -0.72 -0.48 11.91
CA VAL A 401 0.32 -0.49 12.95
C VAL A 401 1.07 -1.82 13.00
N GLU A 402 0.39 -2.95 12.82
CA GLU A 402 1.02 -4.28 12.84
C GLU A 402 2.02 -4.48 11.69
N THR A 403 1.86 -3.75 10.57
CA THR A 403 2.83 -3.74 9.46
C THR A 403 4.23 -3.36 9.94
N PHE A 404 4.34 -2.52 10.96
CA PHE A 404 5.60 -2.01 11.52
C PHE A 404 6.07 -2.76 12.76
N MET A 405 5.43 -3.90 13.07
CA MET A 405 5.72 -4.66 14.28
C MET A 405 6.10 -6.10 13.97
N LYS A 406 6.86 -6.69 14.87
CA LYS A 406 7.23 -8.11 14.84
C LYS A 406 6.84 -8.79 16.14
N LYS A 407 6.47 -10.06 16.05
CA LYS A 407 6.01 -10.88 17.16
C LYS A 407 7.01 -12.00 17.43
N THR A 408 7.47 -12.11 18.69
CA THR A 408 8.43 -13.15 19.12
C THR A 408 7.78 -14.02 20.17
N SER A 409 7.81 -15.34 19.98
CA SER A 409 7.29 -16.28 20.95
C SER A 409 8.16 -16.31 22.21
N ILE A 410 7.52 -16.35 23.38
CA ILE A 410 8.12 -16.50 24.68
C ILE A 410 7.75 -17.87 25.23
N ILE A 411 8.76 -18.68 25.58
CA ILE A 411 8.62 -20.01 26.12
C ILE A 411 9.45 -20.09 27.40
N ALA A 412 8.79 -20.30 28.54
CA ALA A 412 9.44 -20.50 29.83
C ALA A 412 8.83 -21.73 30.53
N TYR A 413 9.68 -22.68 30.85
CA TYR A 413 9.29 -23.89 31.56
C TYR A 413 10.06 -24.02 32.88
N THR A 414 9.34 -24.41 33.93
CA THR A 414 9.98 -24.88 35.16
C THR A 414 10.48 -26.32 34.99
N GLN A 415 11.33 -26.78 35.88
CA GLN A 415 11.76 -28.17 35.88
C GLN A 415 10.55 -29.13 35.98
N GLY A 416 9.58 -28.82 36.83
CA GLY A 416 8.36 -29.62 36.99
C GLY A 416 7.54 -29.68 35.71
N ALA A 417 7.35 -28.55 35.02
CA ALA A 417 6.64 -28.49 33.74
C ALA A 417 7.37 -29.29 32.66
N LEU A 418 8.70 -29.17 32.58
CA LEU A 418 9.49 -29.94 31.61
C LEU A 418 9.41 -31.43 31.90
N THR A 419 9.49 -31.85 33.17
CA THR A 419 9.42 -33.27 33.57
C THR A 419 8.07 -33.87 33.18
N ALA A 420 6.98 -33.11 33.30
CA ALA A 420 5.64 -33.58 32.97
C ALA A 420 5.46 -33.95 31.48
N VAL A 421 6.15 -33.27 30.56
CA VAL A 421 6.00 -33.43 29.10
C VAL A 421 7.22 -33.96 28.40
N GLY A 422 8.36 -34.07 29.08
CA GLY A 422 9.64 -34.35 28.46
C GLY A 422 9.70 -35.70 27.76
N SER A 423 9.03 -36.72 28.28
CA SER A 423 8.94 -38.06 27.64
C SER A 423 8.30 -38.01 26.25
N ASP A 424 7.30 -37.16 26.07
CA ASP A 424 6.61 -37.03 24.78
C ASP A 424 7.47 -36.26 23.77
N VAL A 425 8.15 -35.21 24.21
CA VAL A 425 9.11 -34.48 23.38
C VAL A 425 10.26 -35.42 22.91
N ILE A 426 10.78 -36.26 23.81
CA ILE A 426 11.81 -37.22 23.46
C ILE A 426 11.33 -38.21 22.39
N LYS A 427 10.13 -38.82 22.58
CA LYS A 427 9.56 -39.75 21.60
C LYS A 427 9.35 -39.11 20.23
N MET A 428 8.84 -37.90 20.20
CA MET A 428 8.65 -37.15 18.93
C MET A 428 9.99 -36.90 18.24
N ALA A 429 10.98 -36.39 18.96
CA ALA A 429 12.30 -36.14 18.39
C ALA A 429 12.99 -37.41 17.88
N GLU A 430 12.82 -38.56 18.59
CA GLU A 430 13.33 -39.85 18.15
C GLU A 430 12.62 -40.37 16.90
N ALA A 431 11.28 -40.18 16.80
CA ALA A 431 10.52 -40.55 15.63
C ALA A 431 10.94 -39.77 14.37
N GLU A 432 11.40 -38.51 14.55
CA GLU A 432 11.98 -37.68 13.48
C GLU A 432 13.48 -38.02 13.22
N GLY A 433 14.09 -38.90 13.98
CA GLY A 433 15.53 -39.26 13.88
C GLY A 433 16.46 -38.19 14.49
N LEU A 434 15.91 -37.24 15.27
CA LEU A 434 16.64 -36.09 15.83
C LEU A 434 17.15 -36.41 17.26
N GLN A 435 18.17 -37.29 17.39
CA GLN A 435 18.69 -37.73 18.69
C GLN A 435 19.24 -36.61 19.57
N ALA A 436 19.85 -35.59 18.99
CA ALA A 436 20.35 -34.45 19.76
C ALA A 436 19.20 -33.61 20.40
N HIS A 437 18.06 -33.50 19.72
CA HIS A 437 16.84 -32.88 20.27
C HIS A 437 16.31 -33.67 21.46
N ALA A 438 16.18 -35.02 21.31
CA ALA A 438 15.79 -35.90 22.39
C ALA A 438 16.75 -35.80 23.59
N ASN A 439 18.05 -35.77 23.34
CA ASN A 439 19.07 -35.65 24.38
C ASN A 439 19.03 -34.32 25.11
N ALA A 440 18.70 -33.21 24.41
CA ALA A 440 18.56 -31.91 25.03
C ALA A 440 17.48 -31.89 26.14
N ILE A 441 16.46 -32.75 26.02
CA ILE A 441 15.44 -32.91 27.05
C ILE A 441 15.92 -33.89 28.14
N ARG A 442 16.52 -35.03 27.77
CA ARG A 442 16.97 -36.05 28.72
C ARG A 442 17.90 -35.50 29.79
N VAL A 443 18.93 -34.78 29.37
CA VAL A 443 19.93 -34.20 30.29
C VAL A 443 19.33 -33.19 31.29
N ARG A 444 18.18 -32.62 30.99
CA ARG A 444 17.44 -31.72 31.89
C ARG A 444 16.47 -32.42 32.82
N MET A 445 16.15 -33.69 32.52
CA MET A 445 15.30 -34.56 33.34
C MET A 445 16.11 -35.41 34.30
N GLU A 446 17.42 -35.58 34.09
CA GLU A 446 18.32 -36.25 35.01
C GLU A 446 18.36 -35.50 36.35
N LYS A 447 18.14 -36.27 37.44
CA LYS A 447 18.30 -35.68 38.79
C LYS A 447 19.77 -35.37 39.02
N ARG A 448 20.06 -34.11 39.31
CA ARG A 448 21.36 -33.75 39.89
C ARG A 448 21.46 -34.25 41.30
#